data_dd8c70eac9ed9b797781318059ed1098
#
_entry.id   dd8c70eac9ed9b797781318059ed1098
#
_cell.length_a   1.000
_cell.length_b   1.000
_cell.length_c   1.000
_cell.angle_alpha   90.00
_cell.angle_beta   90.00
_cell.angle_gamma   90.00
#
_symmetry.space_group_name_H-M   'P 1'
#
loop_
_entity.id
_entity.type
_entity.pdbx_description
1 polymer ?
#
loop_
_entity_poly.entity_id
_entity_poly.type
_entity_poly.pdbx_seq_one_letter_code
_entity_poly.pdbx_strand_id
1 'polypeptide(L)'
;MAPRQLRLGRNHTEGALAGTRITLGAQPVLIGRADDSTLVLTDDYASTRHARLSQRGAEWYVEDLGSTNGTYLDRAKVTTAVRVPMGTPVRIGKTVIELRP
;
A
#
# COMPACT_ATOMS: atom_id res chain seq x y z
N MET A 1 12.68 17.95 8.40
CA MET A 1 11.68 16.88 8.67
C MET A 1 12.01 15.67 7.83
N ALA A 2 12.07 14.51 8.44
CA ALA A 2 12.38 13.30 7.71
C ALA A 2 11.22 12.93 6.77
N PRO A 3 11.51 12.42 5.56
CA PRO A 3 10.47 11.97 4.67
C PRO A 3 9.74 10.76 5.26
N ARG A 4 8.47 10.62 4.90
CA ARG A 4 7.68 9.48 5.31
C ARG A 4 8.09 8.24 4.54
N GLN A 5 7.87 7.10 5.14
CA GLN A 5 8.22 5.83 4.54
C GLN A 5 7.02 4.91 4.47
N LEU A 6 7.00 4.11 3.43
CA LEU A 6 6.10 2.99 3.30
C LEU A 6 6.87 1.75 3.69
N ARG A 7 6.37 1.02 4.66
CA ARG A 7 7.00 -0.21 5.12
C ARG A 7 6.08 -1.38 4.83
N LEU A 8 6.66 -2.43 4.25
CA LEU A 8 5.93 -3.68 4.07
C LEU A 8 6.04 -4.47 5.36
N GLY A 9 4.88 -4.71 5.98
CA GLY A 9 4.80 -5.48 7.18
C GLY A 9 4.99 -6.96 6.91
N ARG A 10 5.20 -7.70 7.97
CA ARG A 10 5.22 -9.15 7.86
C ARG A 10 3.81 -9.64 7.65
N ASN A 11 3.67 -10.60 6.76
CA ASN A 11 2.41 -11.27 6.57
C ASN A 11 2.65 -12.77 6.55
N HIS A 12 1.58 -13.51 6.37
CA HIS A 12 1.67 -14.98 6.43
C HIS A 12 2.42 -15.59 5.26
N THR A 13 2.58 -14.87 4.18
CA THR A 13 3.24 -15.39 2.99
C THR A 13 4.74 -15.22 3.02
N GLU A 14 5.25 -14.36 3.90
CA GLU A 14 6.67 -14.21 4.12
C GLU A 14 7.46 -13.88 2.86
N GLY A 15 6.90 -13.11 1.98
CA GLY A 15 7.58 -12.81 0.73
C GLY A 15 8.90 -12.08 0.93
N ALA A 16 9.70 -12.03 -0.12
CA ALA A 16 10.97 -11.31 -0.13
C ALA A 16 10.82 -9.84 0.17
N LEU A 17 9.59 -9.31 0.06
CA LEU A 17 9.31 -7.90 0.32
C LEU A 17 9.07 -7.59 1.79
N ALA A 18 8.92 -8.61 2.65
CA ALA A 18 8.69 -8.38 4.07
C ALA A 18 9.84 -7.55 4.67
N GLY A 19 9.50 -6.48 5.35
CA GLY A 19 10.49 -5.56 5.92
C GLY A 19 11.04 -4.53 4.96
N THR A 20 10.69 -4.59 3.68
CA THR A 20 11.13 -3.61 2.69
C THR A 20 10.56 -2.23 3.02
N ARG A 21 11.36 -1.19 2.82
CA ARG A 21 10.96 0.19 3.04
C ARG A 21 11.13 0.99 1.77
N ILE A 22 10.18 1.87 1.52
CA ILE A 22 10.19 2.76 0.39
C ILE A 22 10.01 4.18 0.91
N THR A 23 10.91 5.06 0.54
CA THR A 23 10.79 6.48 0.90
C THR A 23 9.71 7.13 0.03
N LEU A 24 8.75 7.77 0.68
CA LEU A 24 7.66 8.46 0.00
C LEU A 24 8.04 9.89 -0.29
N GLY A 25 7.87 10.30 -1.54
CA GLY A 25 7.95 11.69 -1.97
C GLY A 25 6.56 12.25 -2.19
N ALA A 26 6.46 13.27 -3.03
CA ALA A 26 5.17 13.89 -3.35
C ALA A 26 4.39 13.10 -4.40
N GLN A 27 5.03 12.16 -5.09
CA GLN A 27 4.40 11.42 -6.18
C GLN A 27 3.48 10.33 -5.64
N PRO A 28 2.37 10.03 -6.32
CA PRO A 28 1.55 8.89 -5.95
C PRO A 28 2.32 7.58 -6.06
N VAL A 29 1.96 6.63 -5.23
CA VAL A 29 2.54 5.28 -5.23
C VAL A 29 1.51 4.32 -5.81
N LEU A 30 1.80 3.79 -6.98
CA LEU A 30 0.97 2.79 -7.63
C LEU A 30 1.44 1.42 -7.16
N ILE A 31 0.51 0.61 -6.66
CA ILE A 31 0.82 -0.68 -6.05
C ILE A 31 0.11 -1.78 -6.83
N GLY A 32 0.84 -2.79 -7.25
CA GLY A 32 0.26 -3.91 -7.96
C GLY A 32 1.32 -4.85 -8.50
N ARG A 33 0.89 -5.83 -9.29
CA ARG A 33 1.78 -6.83 -9.87
C ARG A 33 2.45 -6.36 -11.16
N ALA A 34 1.94 -5.31 -11.78
CA ALA A 34 2.51 -4.81 -13.02
C ALA A 34 3.93 -4.27 -12.79
N ASP A 35 4.83 -4.54 -13.74
CA ASP A 35 6.23 -4.15 -13.62
C ASP A 35 6.43 -2.66 -13.54
N ASP A 36 5.50 -1.87 -14.06
CA ASP A 36 5.56 -0.42 -14.03
C ASP A 36 4.93 0.19 -12.77
N SER A 37 4.51 -0.64 -11.83
CA SER A 37 4.02 -0.15 -10.55
C SER A 37 5.16 0.48 -9.75
N THR A 38 4.85 1.50 -8.95
CA THR A 38 5.83 2.11 -8.05
C THR A 38 6.30 1.08 -7.02
N LEU A 39 5.36 0.31 -6.49
CA LEU A 39 5.66 -0.82 -5.64
C LEU A 39 5.14 -2.07 -6.36
N VAL A 40 6.07 -2.88 -6.86
CA VAL A 40 5.72 -4.10 -7.59
C VAL A 40 5.58 -5.24 -6.59
N LEU A 41 4.40 -5.84 -6.54
CA LEU A 41 4.13 -6.97 -5.66
C LEU A 41 4.26 -8.28 -6.42
N THR A 42 4.79 -9.30 -5.74
CA THR A 42 4.84 -10.66 -6.27
C THR A 42 3.71 -11.53 -5.73
N ASP A 43 2.81 -10.93 -4.98
CA ASP A 43 1.68 -11.58 -4.32
C ASP A 43 0.62 -11.96 -5.35
N ASP A 44 0.32 -13.24 -5.47
CA ASP A 44 -0.67 -13.75 -6.43
C ASP A 44 -2.09 -13.27 -6.15
N TYR A 45 -2.33 -12.79 -4.93
CA TYR A 45 -3.64 -12.27 -4.55
C TYR A 45 -3.77 -10.79 -4.84
N ALA A 46 -2.70 -10.14 -5.27
CA ALA A 46 -2.74 -8.74 -5.69
C ALA A 46 -3.08 -8.66 -7.17
N SER A 47 -3.84 -7.65 -7.55
CA SER A 47 -4.17 -7.38 -8.94
C SER A 47 -3.02 -6.67 -9.63
N THR A 48 -3.04 -6.66 -10.98
CA THR A 48 -2.05 -5.98 -11.81
C THR A 48 -1.91 -4.52 -11.37
N ARG A 49 -3.03 -3.83 -11.22
CA ARG A 49 -3.10 -2.50 -10.64
C ARG A 49 -4.10 -2.58 -9.49
N HIS A 50 -3.59 -2.59 -8.28
CA HIS A 50 -4.40 -2.94 -7.12
C HIS A 50 -4.86 -1.73 -6.34
N ALA A 51 -3.94 -0.85 -5.98
CA ALA A 51 -4.22 0.28 -5.12
C ALA A 51 -3.28 1.43 -5.42
N ARG A 52 -3.65 2.62 -4.95
CA ARG A 52 -2.83 3.80 -5.10
C ARG A 52 -2.81 4.57 -3.79
N LEU A 53 -1.61 4.98 -3.37
CA LEU A 53 -1.42 5.91 -2.28
C LEU A 53 -1.17 7.29 -2.86
N SER A 54 -1.86 8.30 -2.36
CA SER A 54 -1.72 9.69 -2.80
C SER A 54 -1.64 10.60 -1.59
N GLN A 55 -0.82 11.63 -1.70
CA GLN A 55 -0.71 12.66 -0.67
C GLN A 55 -1.70 13.79 -0.96
N ARG A 56 -2.43 14.19 0.07
CA ARG A 56 -3.28 15.37 0.04
C ARG A 56 -2.92 16.23 1.24
N GLY A 57 -2.27 17.36 0.98
CA GLY A 57 -1.71 18.15 2.06
C GLY A 57 -0.67 17.35 2.83
N ALA A 58 -0.81 17.27 4.15
CA ALA A 58 0.08 16.49 4.99
C ALA A 58 -0.35 15.04 5.17
N GLU A 59 -1.48 14.64 4.59
CA GLU A 59 -2.06 13.33 4.81
C GLU A 59 -1.91 12.43 3.60
N TRP A 60 -1.86 11.13 3.85
CA TRP A 60 -1.83 10.12 2.81
C TRP A 60 -3.17 9.40 2.75
N TYR A 61 -3.60 9.10 1.52
CA TYR A 61 -4.86 8.43 1.23
C TYR A 61 -4.59 7.18 0.40
N VAL A 62 -5.39 6.15 0.63
CA VAL A 62 -5.35 4.94 -0.19
C VAL A 62 -6.67 4.79 -0.91
N GLU A 63 -6.60 4.33 -2.17
CA GLU A 63 -7.78 3.97 -2.93
C GLU A 63 -7.57 2.64 -3.64
N ASP A 64 -8.65 1.88 -3.78
CA ASP A 64 -8.64 0.64 -4.52
C ASP A 64 -8.88 0.93 -6.00
N LEU A 65 -8.12 0.28 -6.87
CA LEU A 65 -8.20 0.50 -8.32
C LEU A 65 -9.01 -0.60 -9.01
N GLY A 66 -10.08 -1.06 -8.37
CA GLY A 66 -10.91 -2.12 -8.93
C GLY A 66 -10.29 -3.49 -8.78
N SER A 67 -9.59 -3.72 -7.69
CA SER A 67 -8.91 -4.98 -7.47
C SER A 67 -9.89 -6.15 -7.31
N THR A 68 -9.42 -7.35 -7.65
CA THR A 68 -10.24 -8.57 -7.52
C THR A 68 -10.52 -8.91 -6.06
N ASN A 69 -9.52 -8.78 -5.20
CA ASN A 69 -9.63 -9.22 -3.81
C ASN A 69 -9.85 -8.09 -2.81
N GLY A 70 -9.83 -6.83 -3.28
CA GLY A 70 -10.07 -5.68 -2.44
C GLY A 70 -8.85 -5.18 -1.72
N THR A 71 -8.95 -3.95 -1.24
CA THR A 71 -7.95 -3.27 -0.39
C THR A 71 -8.62 -3.01 0.94
N TYR A 72 -7.89 -3.24 2.04
CA TYR A 72 -8.45 -3.11 3.38
C TYR A 72 -7.56 -2.21 4.22
N LEU A 73 -8.18 -1.22 4.84
CA LEU A 73 -7.52 -0.36 5.83
C LEU A 73 -7.93 -0.89 7.20
N ASP A 74 -6.94 -1.41 7.92
CA ASP A 74 -7.18 -2.18 9.13
C ASP A 74 -8.09 -3.36 8.77
N ARG A 75 -9.34 -3.35 9.13
CA ARG A 75 -10.28 -4.43 8.76
C ARG A 75 -11.41 -3.94 7.88
N ALA A 76 -11.37 -2.68 7.51
CA ALA A 76 -12.45 -2.07 6.73
C ALA A 76 -12.10 -2.07 5.26
N LYS A 77 -13.02 -2.54 4.42
CA LYS A 77 -12.83 -2.52 2.97
C LYS A 77 -12.81 -1.08 2.47
N VAL A 78 -11.82 -0.78 1.65
CA VAL A 78 -11.67 0.54 1.05
C VAL A 78 -12.57 0.63 -0.17
N THR A 79 -13.61 1.44 -0.08
CA THR A 79 -14.56 1.63 -1.20
C THR A 79 -14.40 3.00 -1.86
N THR A 80 -13.84 3.96 -1.14
CA THR A 80 -13.48 5.28 -1.66
C THR A 80 -12.10 5.61 -1.13
N ALA A 81 -11.48 6.69 -1.62
CA ALA A 81 -10.20 7.11 -1.08
C ALA A 81 -10.35 7.46 0.40
N VAL A 82 -9.54 6.86 1.25
CA VAL A 82 -9.59 7.07 2.70
C VAL A 82 -8.22 7.41 3.24
N ARG A 83 -8.20 8.23 4.29
CA ARG A 83 -6.97 8.63 4.95
C ARG A 83 -6.34 7.44 5.66
N VAL A 84 -5.02 7.32 5.53
CA VAL A 84 -4.25 6.26 6.16
C VAL A 84 -3.47 6.83 7.34
N PRO A 85 -3.87 6.52 8.58
CA PRO A 85 -3.09 6.94 9.74
C PRO A 85 -1.74 6.22 9.79
N MET A 86 -0.76 6.86 10.41
CA MET A 86 0.56 6.24 10.61
C MET A 86 0.41 4.93 11.39
N GLY A 87 1.10 3.90 10.92
CA GLY A 87 1.11 2.61 11.59
C GLY A 87 -0.12 1.74 11.39
N THR A 88 -1.14 2.25 10.70
CA THR A 88 -2.34 1.46 10.44
C THR A 88 -2.09 0.53 9.27
N PRO A 89 -2.35 -0.79 9.41
CA PRO A 89 -2.08 -1.72 8.32
C PRO A 89 -3.04 -1.53 7.15
N VAL A 90 -2.48 -1.55 5.95
CA VAL A 90 -3.24 -1.60 4.69
C VAL A 90 -2.95 -2.94 4.05
N ARG A 91 -4.00 -3.74 3.83
CA ARG A 91 -3.82 -5.05 3.22
C ARG A 91 -4.18 -5.01 1.73
N ILE A 92 -3.26 -5.50 0.93
CA ILE A 92 -3.37 -5.58 -0.52
C ILE A 92 -3.05 -7.00 -0.92
N GLY A 93 -4.07 -7.78 -1.28
CA GLY A 93 -3.89 -9.20 -1.42
C GLY A 93 -3.54 -9.81 -0.06
N LYS A 94 -2.41 -10.48 0.03
CA LYS A 94 -1.85 -10.97 1.30
C LYS A 94 -0.72 -10.10 1.81
N THR A 95 -0.41 -9.02 1.11
CA THR A 95 0.67 -8.11 1.49
C THR A 95 0.12 -7.03 2.40
N VAL A 96 0.83 -6.75 3.46
CA VAL A 96 0.46 -5.70 4.42
C VAL A 96 1.52 -4.61 4.36
N ILE A 97 1.06 -3.38 4.22
CA ILE A 97 1.93 -2.20 4.23
C ILE A 97 1.45 -1.24 5.32
N GLU A 98 2.34 -0.38 5.75
CA GLU A 98 1.99 0.67 6.71
C GLU A 98 2.86 1.89 6.49
N LEU A 99 2.32 3.07 6.80
CA LEU A 99 3.06 4.32 6.74
C LEU A 99 3.87 4.48 8.02
N ARG A 100 5.11 4.93 7.86
CA ARG A 100 6.00 5.20 8.98
C ARG A 100 6.58 6.62 8.84
N PRO A 101 6.82 7.28 9.99
CA PRO A 101 7.48 8.59 9.96
C PRO A 101 8.91 8.49 9.45
#